data_393974b3abbc674bb364e3d9e217d7c6
#
_entry.id   393974b3abbc674bb364e3d9e217d7c6
#
_cell.length_a   1.000
_cell.length_b   1.000
_cell.length_c   1.000
_cell.angle_alpha   90.00
_cell.angle_beta   90.00
_cell.angle_gamma   90.00
#
_symmetry.space_group_name_H-M   'P 1'
#
loop_
_entity.id
_entity.type
_entity.pdbx_description
1 polymer ?
#
loop_
_entity_poly.entity_id
_entity_poly.type
_entity_poly.pdbx_seq_one_letter_code
_entity_poly.pdbx_strand_id
1 'polypeptide(L)'
;MTEEMMDAIEKDLVFLATASSEGIPNVVPIGFARPIDNGSILIADNYMNKTRKNIEENPNVAIVTKDAQKNPYQFKGTAEIFDSGKIFDEVVEWAQNVMTKLNPKAAIVVKLTEIYSVQPGPEAGKKVE
;
A
#
# COMPACT_ATOMS: atom_id res chain seq x y z
N MET A 1 -4.13 12.69 0.44
CA MET A 1 -4.30 12.20 1.83
C MET A 1 -4.13 13.34 2.82
N THR A 2 -4.88 13.28 3.90
CA THR A 2 -4.66 14.17 5.05
C THR A 2 -3.47 13.69 5.88
N GLU A 3 -2.98 14.53 6.80
CA GLU A 3 -1.91 14.12 7.72
C GLU A 3 -2.30 12.91 8.57
N GLU A 4 -3.56 12.85 9.02
CA GLU A 4 -4.08 11.71 9.79
C GLU A 4 -4.02 10.42 8.98
N MET A 5 -4.40 10.47 7.71
CA MET A 5 -4.33 9.31 6.81
C MET A 5 -2.88 8.86 6.59
N MET A 6 -1.97 9.81 6.39
CA MET A 6 -0.56 9.49 6.20
C MET A 6 0.06 8.88 7.45
N ASP A 7 -0.27 9.40 8.62
CA ASP A 7 0.18 8.82 9.90
C ASP A 7 -0.32 7.39 10.08
N ALA A 8 -1.57 7.12 9.75
CA ALA A 8 -2.14 5.78 9.88
C ALA A 8 -1.40 4.78 8.99
N ILE A 9 -1.08 5.16 7.76
CA ILE A 9 -0.34 4.28 6.83
C ILE A 9 1.07 3.99 7.37
N GLU A 10 1.73 5.00 7.94
CA GLU A 10 3.10 4.84 8.41
C GLU A 10 3.20 4.04 9.72
N LYS A 11 2.24 4.23 10.62
CA LYS A 11 2.29 3.65 11.96
C LYS A 11 1.56 2.33 12.11
N ASP A 12 0.49 2.12 11.33
CA ASP A 12 -0.33 0.94 11.45
C ASP A 12 0.09 -0.13 10.44
N LEU A 13 -0.29 -1.37 10.73
CA LEU A 13 -0.22 -2.44 9.75
C LEU A 13 -1.24 -2.14 8.66
N VAL A 14 -0.83 -2.23 7.40
CA VAL A 14 -1.74 -2.05 6.28
C VAL A 14 -2.00 -3.38 5.59
N PHE A 15 -3.15 -3.48 4.93
CA PHE A 15 -3.52 -4.65 4.13
C PHE A 15 -3.63 -4.21 2.69
N LEU A 16 -2.90 -4.91 1.83
CA LEU A 16 -2.86 -4.63 0.39
C LEU A 16 -3.68 -5.68 -0.34
N ALA A 17 -4.70 -5.24 -1.04
CA ALA A 17 -5.53 -6.08 -1.89
C ALA A 17 -5.13 -5.89 -3.35
N THR A 18 -4.98 -7.01 -4.05
CA THR A 18 -4.68 -7.07 -5.47
C THR A 18 -5.61 -8.06 -6.13
N ALA A 19 -5.62 -8.10 -7.45
CA ALA A 19 -6.39 -9.08 -8.20
C ALA A 19 -5.59 -9.54 -9.41
N SER A 20 -5.82 -10.78 -9.83
CA SER A 20 -5.24 -11.30 -11.06
C SER A 20 -5.90 -10.68 -12.29
N SER A 21 -5.36 -10.96 -13.47
CA SER A 21 -5.99 -10.57 -14.73
C SER A 21 -7.39 -11.15 -14.91
N GLU A 22 -7.69 -12.24 -14.21
CA GLU A 22 -9.02 -12.87 -14.23
C GLU A 22 -9.95 -12.35 -13.12
N GLY A 23 -9.48 -11.39 -12.33
CA GLY A 23 -10.27 -10.82 -11.25
C GLY A 23 -10.26 -11.62 -9.96
N ILE A 24 -9.35 -12.57 -9.80
CA ILE A 24 -9.25 -13.36 -8.55
C ILE A 24 -8.59 -12.50 -7.48
N PRO A 25 -9.28 -12.23 -6.36
CA PRO A 25 -8.74 -11.34 -5.34
C PRO A 25 -7.66 -11.99 -4.49
N ASN A 26 -6.79 -11.14 -3.94
CA ASN A 26 -5.72 -11.53 -3.04
C ASN A 26 -5.50 -10.40 -2.05
N VAL A 27 -5.23 -10.71 -0.79
CA VAL A 27 -4.95 -9.70 0.23
C VAL A 27 -3.85 -10.19 1.15
N VAL A 28 -2.91 -9.29 1.46
CA VAL A 28 -1.78 -9.60 2.34
C VAL A 28 -1.52 -8.44 3.30
N PRO A 29 -1.01 -8.73 4.51
CA PRO A 29 -0.53 -7.68 5.40
C PRO A 29 0.83 -7.16 4.93
N ILE A 30 1.04 -5.85 5.06
CA ILE A 30 2.27 -5.19 4.66
C ILE A 30 2.82 -4.41 5.86
N GLY A 31 4.02 -4.77 6.31
CA GLY A 31 4.68 -4.08 7.42
C GLY A 31 5.48 -2.84 6.98
N PHE A 32 5.87 -2.76 5.72
CA PHE A 32 6.68 -1.67 5.17
C PHE A 32 5.87 -0.87 4.15
N ALA A 33 5.08 0.06 4.66
CA ALA A 33 4.34 1.00 3.84
C ALA A 33 4.50 2.39 4.45
N ARG A 34 4.71 3.41 3.61
CA ARG A 34 4.77 4.79 4.06
C ARG A 34 4.33 5.73 2.94
N PRO A 35 3.79 6.91 3.26
CA PRO A 35 3.50 7.88 2.22
C PRO A 35 4.80 8.47 1.65
N ILE A 36 4.82 8.73 0.35
CA ILE A 36 5.87 9.52 -0.30
C ILE A 36 5.46 10.99 -0.25
N ASP A 37 4.20 11.23 -0.61
CA ASP A 37 3.57 12.53 -0.58
C ASP A 37 2.08 12.32 -0.28
N ASN A 38 1.26 13.35 -0.43
CA ASN A 38 -0.18 13.25 -0.12
C ASN A 38 -0.98 12.45 -1.16
N GLY A 39 -0.35 11.96 -2.21
CA GLY A 39 -1.03 11.21 -3.27
C GLY A 39 -0.41 9.86 -3.59
N SER A 40 0.66 9.46 -2.90
CA SER A 40 1.39 8.22 -3.23
C SER A 40 1.87 7.50 -1.98
N ILE A 41 1.85 6.17 -2.04
CA ILE A 41 2.30 5.29 -0.95
C ILE A 41 3.44 4.42 -1.48
N LEU A 42 4.52 4.33 -0.69
CA LEU A 42 5.67 3.48 -0.99
C LEU A 42 5.58 2.20 -0.18
N ILE A 43 5.73 1.07 -0.85
CA ILE A 43 5.70 -0.25 -0.22
C ILE A 43 6.99 -1.00 -0.58
N ALA A 44 7.57 -1.69 0.39
CA ALA A 44 8.72 -2.55 0.15
C ALA A 44 8.26 -3.97 -0.16
N ASP A 45 8.70 -4.52 -1.29
CA ASP A 45 8.48 -5.92 -1.64
C ASP A 45 9.60 -6.75 -1.05
N ASN A 46 9.39 -7.27 0.17
CA ASN A 46 10.35 -8.16 0.83
C ASN A 46 10.13 -9.63 0.47
N TYR A 47 8.87 -10.08 0.49
CA TYR A 47 8.53 -11.49 0.31
C TYR A 47 7.30 -11.71 -0.56
N MET A 48 6.95 -10.76 -1.41
CA MET A 48 5.78 -10.89 -2.25
C MET A 48 5.95 -11.97 -3.32
N ASN A 49 4.88 -12.69 -3.59
CA ASN A 49 4.85 -13.70 -4.63
C ASN A 49 3.58 -13.49 -5.48
N LYS A 50 2.43 -14.00 -5.03
CA LYS A 50 1.16 -13.79 -5.74
C LYS A 50 0.82 -12.30 -5.88
N THR A 51 1.10 -11.52 -4.85
CA THR A 51 0.85 -10.08 -4.86
C THR A 51 1.61 -9.38 -5.99
N ARG A 52 2.90 -9.67 -6.12
CA ARG A 52 3.72 -9.10 -7.19
C ARG A 52 3.22 -9.51 -8.56
N LYS A 53 2.93 -10.80 -8.74
CA LYS A 53 2.40 -11.30 -10.01
C LYS A 53 1.10 -10.61 -10.38
N ASN A 54 0.21 -10.43 -9.41
CA ASN A 54 -1.04 -9.73 -9.65
C ASN A 54 -0.81 -8.31 -10.12
N ILE A 55 0.09 -7.57 -9.46
CA ILE A 55 0.39 -6.18 -9.83
C ILE A 55 0.95 -6.11 -11.26
N GLU A 56 1.79 -7.06 -11.64
CA GLU A 56 2.34 -7.13 -13.00
C GLU A 56 1.23 -7.32 -14.05
N GLU A 57 0.18 -8.07 -13.71
CA GLU A 57 -0.93 -8.34 -14.62
C GLU A 57 -2.05 -7.30 -14.52
N ASN A 58 -2.28 -6.78 -13.32
CA ASN A 58 -3.37 -5.86 -13.03
C ASN A 58 -2.89 -4.84 -11.99
N PRO A 59 -2.63 -3.60 -12.39
CA PRO A 59 -2.06 -2.62 -11.49
C PRO A 59 -3.04 -2.04 -10.48
N ASN A 60 -4.32 -2.32 -10.59
CA ASN A 60 -5.33 -1.79 -9.67
C ASN A 60 -5.21 -2.46 -8.31
N VAL A 61 -5.08 -1.64 -7.27
CA VAL A 61 -4.91 -2.12 -5.90
C VAL A 61 -5.79 -1.33 -4.93
N ALA A 62 -5.98 -1.91 -3.74
CA ALA A 62 -6.65 -1.23 -2.65
C ALA A 62 -5.87 -1.49 -1.36
N ILE A 63 -5.85 -0.48 -0.49
CA ILE A 63 -5.15 -0.53 0.79
C ILE A 63 -6.13 -0.12 1.89
N VAL A 64 -6.14 -0.87 2.99
CA VAL A 64 -6.83 -0.44 4.21
C VAL A 64 -5.84 -0.52 5.38
N THR A 65 -6.05 0.32 6.39
CA THR A 65 -5.26 0.26 7.62
C THR A 65 -5.96 -0.62 8.64
N LYS A 66 -5.20 -1.13 9.60
CA LYS A 66 -5.71 -2.05 10.61
C LYS A 66 -6.71 -1.39 11.57
N ASP A 67 -6.49 -0.13 11.92
CA ASP A 67 -7.23 0.51 13.01
C ASP A 67 -8.61 0.98 12.55
N ALA A 68 -9.62 0.13 12.77
CA ALA A 68 -11.01 0.43 12.43
C ALA A 68 -11.67 1.43 13.40
N GLN A 69 -11.01 1.79 14.51
CA GLN A 69 -11.59 2.69 15.50
C GLN A 69 -11.26 4.16 15.28
N LYS A 70 -10.28 4.44 14.41
CA LYS A 70 -9.78 5.79 14.13
C LYS A 70 -10.08 6.22 12.71
N ASN A 71 -11.34 6.32 12.34
CA ASN A 71 -11.74 6.75 11.00
C ASN A 71 -11.03 5.95 9.91
N PRO A 72 -11.32 4.64 9.79
CA PRO A 72 -10.64 3.81 8.79
C PRO A 72 -10.98 4.25 7.38
N TYR A 73 -9.97 4.19 6.52
CA TYR A 73 -10.12 4.59 5.12
C TYR A 73 -9.71 3.45 4.20
N GLN A 74 -10.30 3.44 3.02
CA GLN A 74 -9.89 2.58 1.92
C GLN A 74 -9.23 3.47 0.87
N PHE A 75 -7.96 3.15 0.57
CA PHE A 75 -7.17 3.86 -0.43
C PHE A 75 -7.12 3.01 -1.69
N LYS A 76 -7.56 3.56 -2.81
CA LYS A 76 -7.53 2.86 -4.10
C LYS A 76 -6.57 3.57 -5.04
N GLY A 77 -5.88 2.80 -5.84
CA GLY A 77 -4.92 3.38 -6.77
C GLY A 77 -4.35 2.36 -7.73
N THR A 78 -3.30 2.78 -8.40
CA THR A 78 -2.54 1.93 -9.32
C THR A 78 -1.13 1.78 -8.83
N ALA A 79 -0.60 0.55 -8.92
CA ALA A 79 0.74 0.22 -8.44
C ALA A 79 1.71 0.09 -9.59
N GLU A 80 2.93 0.58 -9.38
CA GLU A 80 4.04 0.42 -10.30
C GLU A 80 5.22 -0.20 -9.55
N ILE A 81 5.90 -1.15 -10.18
CA ILE A 81 7.01 -1.90 -9.59
C ILE A 81 8.33 -1.33 -10.11
N PHE A 82 9.25 -1.03 -9.18
CA PHE A 82 10.59 -0.56 -9.50
C PHE A 82 11.60 -1.52 -8.88
N ASP A 83 12.37 -2.24 -9.68
CA ASP A 83 13.40 -3.16 -9.21
C ASP A 83 14.82 -2.62 -9.41
N SER A 84 14.94 -1.35 -9.77
CA SER A 84 16.21 -0.63 -9.90
C SER A 84 15.95 0.87 -9.81
N GLY A 85 17.01 1.65 -9.65
CA GLY A 85 16.95 3.11 -9.63
C GLY A 85 16.83 3.69 -8.22
N LYS A 86 16.60 5.00 -8.17
CA LYS A 86 16.63 5.75 -6.91
C LYS A 86 15.59 5.29 -5.89
N ILE A 87 14.36 5.10 -6.33
CA ILE A 87 13.28 4.71 -5.41
C ILE A 87 13.51 3.30 -4.88
N PHE A 88 14.06 2.41 -5.69
CA PHE A 88 14.44 1.07 -5.24
C PHE A 88 15.55 1.15 -4.19
N ASP A 89 16.58 1.97 -4.42
CA ASP A 89 17.68 2.14 -3.47
C ASP A 89 17.19 2.69 -2.14
N GLU A 90 16.23 3.62 -2.16
CA GLU A 90 15.61 4.16 -0.95
C GLU A 90 14.87 3.08 -0.15
N VAL A 91 14.17 2.19 -0.84
CA VAL A 91 13.45 1.09 -0.20
C VAL A 91 14.42 0.11 0.45
N VAL A 92 15.51 -0.23 -0.23
CA VAL A 92 16.53 -1.13 0.32
C VAL A 92 17.13 -0.53 1.59
N GLU A 93 17.51 0.73 1.56
CA GLU A 93 18.06 1.42 2.72
C GLU A 93 17.07 1.46 3.87
N TRP A 94 15.83 1.83 3.59
CA TRP A 94 14.77 1.88 4.60
C TRP A 94 14.56 0.53 5.27
N ALA A 95 14.40 -0.53 4.47
CA ALA A 95 14.14 -1.85 5.01
C ALA A 95 15.32 -2.36 5.85
N GLN A 96 16.55 -2.16 5.38
CA GLN A 96 17.74 -2.63 6.07
C GLN A 96 18.05 -1.83 7.34
N ASN A 97 17.61 -0.57 7.41
CA ASN A 97 17.72 0.22 8.64
C ASN A 97 16.79 -0.32 9.75
N VAL A 98 15.69 -0.95 9.37
CA VAL A 98 14.78 -1.58 10.34
C VAL A 98 15.25 -2.98 10.69
N MET A 99 15.60 -3.78 9.69
CA MET A 99 16.11 -5.15 9.87
C MET A 99 17.20 -5.41 8.83
N THR A 100 18.45 -5.55 9.29
CA THR A 100 19.60 -5.71 8.39
C THR A 100 19.52 -6.94 7.50
N LYS A 101 18.74 -7.95 7.89
CA LYS A 101 18.58 -9.18 7.10
C LYS A 101 17.64 -9.03 5.91
N LEU A 102 16.86 -7.95 5.85
CA LEU A 102 15.93 -7.76 4.76
C LEU A 102 16.64 -7.43 3.46
N ASN A 103 16.15 -7.99 2.39
CA ASN A 103 16.69 -7.77 1.05
C ASN A 103 15.51 -7.54 0.09
N PRO A 104 14.95 -6.33 0.08
CA PRO A 104 13.80 -6.04 -0.78
C PRO A 104 14.10 -6.35 -2.24
N LYS A 105 13.13 -6.97 -2.91
CA LYS A 105 13.24 -7.31 -4.33
C LYS A 105 12.78 -6.15 -5.22
N ALA A 106 11.95 -5.27 -4.69
CA ALA A 106 11.40 -4.15 -5.44
C ALA A 106 10.83 -3.09 -4.52
N ALA A 107 10.69 -1.88 -5.06
CA ALA A 107 9.87 -0.82 -4.50
C ALA A 107 8.55 -0.82 -5.28
N ILE A 108 7.44 -0.71 -4.56
CA ILE A 108 6.13 -0.58 -5.17
C ILE A 108 5.58 0.80 -4.82
N VAL A 109 5.24 1.57 -5.83
CA VAL A 109 4.63 2.89 -5.65
C VAL A 109 3.16 2.80 -6.02
N VAL A 110 2.30 3.09 -5.07
CA VAL A 110 0.86 3.14 -5.30
C VAL A 110 0.45 4.59 -5.47
N LYS A 111 0.00 4.94 -6.65
CA LYS A 111 -0.52 6.26 -6.96
C LYS A 111 -2.01 6.26 -6.68
N LEU A 112 -2.45 7.07 -5.72
CA LEU A 112 -3.83 7.07 -5.27
C LEU A 112 -4.75 7.76 -6.27
N THR A 113 -5.90 7.13 -6.50
CA THR A 113 -6.95 7.67 -7.38
C THR A 113 -8.20 8.03 -6.61
N GLU A 114 -8.51 7.28 -5.55
CA GLU A 114 -9.73 7.49 -4.77
C GLU A 114 -9.49 7.10 -3.31
N ILE A 115 -10.17 7.78 -2.40
CA ILE A 115 -10.16 7.45 -0.97
C ILE A 115 -11.61 7.42 -0.48
N TYR A 116 -11.96 6.34 0.22
CA TYR A 116 -13.31 6.14 0.76
C TYR A 116 -13.24 5.98 2.27
N SER A 117 -14.26 6.47 2.96
CA SER A 117 -14.46 6.13 4.36
C SER A 117 -15.03 4.71 4.45
N VAL A 118 -14.47 3.90 5.33
CA VAL A 118 -15.02 2.56 5.61
C VAL A 118 -15.40 2.42 7.08
N GLN A 119 -15.53 3.54 7.78
CA GLN A 119 -16.01 3.56 9.16
C GLN A 119 -17.45 3.07 9.20
N PRO A 120 -17.77 2.11 10.08
CA PRO A 120 -19.16 1.63 10.23
C PRO A 120 -20.10 2.78 10.55
N GLY A 121 -21.21 2.86 9.81
CA GLY A 121 -22.21 3.90 9.98
C GLY A 121 -22.66 4.50 8.66
N PRO A 122 -23.36 5.65 8.72
CA PRO A 122 -23.95 6.26 7.52
C PRO A 122 -22.93 6.71 6.47
N GLU A 123 -21.67 6.93 6.85
CA GLU A 123 -20.63 7.40 5.93
C GLU A 123 -19.86 6.25 5.28
N ALA A 124 -20.11 5.01 5.68
CA ALA A 124 -19.38 3.85 5.12
C ALA A 124 -19.54 3.77 3.61
N GLY A 125 -18.43 3.62 2.92
CA GLY A 125 -18.42 3.52 1.46
C GLY A 125 -18.51 4.84 0.72
N LYS A 126 -18.53 5.97 1.43
CA LYS A 126 -18.56 7.28 0.77
C LYS A 126 -17.16 7.77 0.42
N LYS A 127 -17.03 8.32 -0.77
CA LYS A 127 -15.78 8.89 -1.24
C LYS A 127 -15.45 10.15 -0.48
N VAL A 128 -14.20 10.29 -0.02
CA VAL A 128 -13.73 11.48 0.70
C VAL A 128 -12.63 12.22 -0.05
N GLU A 129 -11.97 11.56 -1.01
CA GLU A 129 -10.99 12.20 -1.91
C GLU A 129 -10.89 11.47 -3.23
#